data_ada128fddc41eca9c9bbba884f01d253
#
_entry.id   ada128fddc41eca9c9bbba884f01d253
#
_cell.length_a   1.000
_cell.length_b   1.000
_cell.length_c   1.000
_cell.angle_alpha   90.00
_cell.angle_beta   90.00
_cell.angle_gamma   90.00
#
_symmetry.space_group_name_H-M   'P 1'
#
loop_
_entity.id
_entity.type
_entity.pdbx_description
1 polymer ?
#
loop_
_entity_poly.entity_id
_entity_poly.type
_entity_poly.pdbx_seq_one_letter_code
_entity_poly.pdbx_strand_id
1 'polypeptide(L)'
;MISIRFEEKQQIGLQYALETLHGCSPFGQEKIRRLRFYTPAERGELETELYNVRQAALHAEQLKSVYDKICILLCQMKDIRNSIRRCRDGEIPDHVELFEIKGYLQRLESLLPLYAQMCEIAPLRELSFHDPKPALDILDPDSTRSRGFYIPDSMTEKLQQLRRSKKTLEEQLHNASTDAEKDELRLQRTRVCAEEESEETKIRRAMGARLAPLAEDMLEDAESVGRLDFILQKALFAVRYGGVMPEITDGALELTDMVNPGQGRLCRLRGPQPAH
;
A
#
# COMPACT_ATOMS: atom_id res chain seq x y z
N MET A 1 -25.24 3.95 14.02
CA MET A 1 -24.42 4.30 12.84
C MET A 1 -25.25 5.19 11.95
N ILE A 2 -24.85 6.44 11.70
CA ILE A 2 -25.56 7.36 10.80
C ILE A 2 -25.35 6.85 9.38
N SER A 3 -26.42 6.51 8.68
CA SER A 3 -26.39 6.07 7.28
C SER A 3 -27.11 7.11 6.43
N ILE A 4 -26.42 7.69 5.46
CA ILE A 4 -27.02 8.57 4.46
C ILE A 4 -27.45 7.71 3.27
N ARG A 5 -28.69 7.87 2.81
CA ARG A 5 -29.23 7.16 1.64
C ARG A 5 -28.51 7.60 0.36
N PHE A 6 -28.54 6.77 -0.65
CA PHE A 6 -27.88 7.07 -1.93
C PHE A 6 -28.40 8.38 -2.58
N GLU A 7 -29.72 8.57 -2.58
CA GLU A 7 -30.37 9.76 -3.10
C GLU A 7 -29.95 11.04 -2.36
N GLU A 8 -29.84 10.96 -1.02
CA GLU A 8 -29.38 12.07 -0.19
C GLU A 8 -27.90 12.39 -0.49
N LYS A 9 -27.06 11.36 -0.68
CA LYS A 9 -25.64 11.55 -1.09
C LYS A 9 -25.52 12.27 -2.43
N GLN A 10 -26.40 11.96 -3.39
CA GLN A 10 -26.43 12.65 -4.68
C GLN A 10 -26.86 14.11 -4.52
N GLN A 11 -27.93 14.38 -3.75
CA GLN A 11 -28.47 15.71 -3.55
C GLN A 11 -27.46 16.69 -2.92
N ILE A 12 -26.70 16.23 -1.93
CA ILE A 12 -25.67 17.04 -1.24
C ILE A 12 -24.31 17.05 -1.96
N GLY A 13 -24.18 16.38 -3.11
CA GLY A 13 -22.92 16.29 -3.86
C GLY A 13 -21.86 15.34 -3.26
N LEU A 14 -22.18 14.61 -2.19
CA LEU A 14 -21.26 13.67 -1.55
C LEU A 14 -20.90 12.51 -2.48
N GLN A 15 -21.89 12.01 -3.25
CA GLN A 15 -21.64 10.95 -4.23
C GLN A 15 -20.59 11.36 -5.26
N TYR A 16 -20.73 12.58 -5.81
CA TYR A 16 -19.75 13.13 -6.75
C TYR A 16 -18.36 13.29 -6.12
N ALA A 17 -18.29 13.77 -4.87
CA ALA A 17 -17.03 13.90 -4.15
C ALA A 17 -16.34 12.53 -3.98
N LEU A 18 -17.10 11.50 -3.58
CA LEU A 18 -16.58 10.14 -3.42
C LEU A 18 -16.13 9.51 -4.74
N GLU A 19 -16.83 9.78 -5.83
CA GLU A 19 -16.47 9.32 -7.18
C GLU A 19 -15.24 10.07 -7.75
N THR A 20 -15.01 11.29 -7.29
CA THR A 20 -13.85 12.10 -7.71
C THR A 20 -12.60 11.78 -6.90
N LEU A 21 -12.77 11.31 -5.65
CA LEU A 21 -11.65 10.88 -4.81
C LEU A 21 -11.18 9.50 -5.26
N HIS A 22 -10.01 9.45 -5.86
CA HIS A 22 -9.37 8.20 -6.32
C HIS A 22 -8.11 7.94 -5.53
N GLY A 23 -8.16 6.98 -4.60
CA GLY A 23 -6.94 6.49 -3.93
C GLY A 23 -5.97 5.89 -4.95
N CYS A 24 -4.71 6.25 -4.85
CA CYS A 24 -3.64 5.71 -5.70
C CYS A 24 -3.33 4.25 -5.32
N SER A 25 -3.33 3.94 -4.01
CA SER A 25 -3.06 2.62 -3.47
C SER A 25 -4.34 1.83 -3.19
N PRO A 26 -4.26 0.48 -3.12
CA PRO A 26 -5.38 -0.34 -2.65
C PRO A 26 -5.85 0.04 -1.26
N PHE A 27 -4.93 0.46 -0.39
CA PHE A 27 -5.19 0.87 0.98
C PHE A 27 -5.96 2.20 1.05
N GLY A 28 -5.57 3.19 0.24
CA GLY A 28 -6.27 4.47 0.12
C GLY A 28 -7.66 4.31 -0.50
N GLN A 29 -7.79 3.47 -1.52
CA GLN A 29 -9.09 3.14 -2.11
C GLN A 29 -10.03 2.50 -1.08
N GLU A 30 -9.51 1.65 -0.18
CA GLU A 30 -10.29 1.08 0.90
C GLU A 30 -10.78 2.15 1.88
N LYS A 31 -9.91 3.12 2.25
CA LYS A 31 -10.29 4.25 3.12
C LYS A 31 -11.45 5.06 2.53
N ILE A 32 -11.40 5.35 1.23
CA ILE A 32 -12.48 6.07 0.53
C ILE A 32 -13.78 5.25 0.54
N ARG A 33 -13.71 3.95 0.25
CA ARG A 33 -14.90 3.06 0.26
C ARG A 33 -15.50 2.90 1.65
N ARG A 34 -14.69 2.92 2.71
CA ARG A 34 -15.09 2.75 4.10
C ARG A 34 -15.23 4.09 4.83
N LEU A 35 -15.47 5.19 4.10
CA LEU A 35 -15.68 6.49 4.72
C LEU A 35 -16.79 6.39 5.78
N ARG A 36 -16.47 6.83 6.99
CA ARG A 36 -17.37 6.84 8.13
C ARG A 36 -17.56 8.25 8.67
N PHE A 37 -18.62 8.45 9.42
CA PHE A 37 -18.80 9.66 10.19
C PHE A 37 -18.10 9.53 11.54
N TYR A 38 -17.54 10.63 12.00
CA TYR A 38 -16.98 10.73 13.34
C TYR A 38 -18.09 10.97 14.35
N THR A 39 -18.00 10.35 15.51
CA THR A 39 -18.86 10.59 16.65
C THR A 39 -18.29 11.73 17.52
N PRO A 40 -19.08 12.35 18.42
CA PRO A 40 -18.55 13.37 19.32
C PRO A 40 -17.37 12.91 20.16
N ALA A 41 -17.29 11.61 20.52
CA ALA A 41 -16.16 11.03 21.26
C ALA A 41 -14.87 10.97 20.43
N GLU A 42 -14.97 11.01 19.10
CA GLU A 42 -13.84 10.95 18.16
C GLU A 42 -13.42 12.34 17.65
N ARG A 43 -13.82 13.41 18.34
CA ARG A 43 -13.52 14.80 17.95
C ARG A 43 -12.02 15.02 17.72
N GLY A 44 -11.16 14.50 18.59
CA GLY A 44 -9.71 14.64 18.47
C GLY A 44 -9.14 13.98 17.19
N GLU A 45 -9.68 12.81 16.83
CA GLU A 45 -9.31 12.14 15.57
C GLU A 45 -9.74 12.97 14.35
N LEU A 46 -10.96 13.54 14.38
CA LEU A 46 -11.44 14.42 13.30
C LEU A 46 -10.59 15.69 13.18
N GLU A 47 -10.25 16.33 14.30
CA GLU A 47 -9.40 17.53 14.31
C GLU A 47 -7.99 17.22 13.76
N THR A 48 -7.42 16.07 14.11
CA THR A 48 -6.15 15.60 13.56
C THR A 48 -6.24 15.36 12.05
N GLU A 49 -7.30 14.72 11.59
CA GLU A 49 -7.54 14.45 10.18
C GLU A 49 -7.71 15.75 9.38
N LEU A 50 -8.51 16.69 9.87
CA LEU A 50 -8.71 18.01 9.25
C LEU A 50 -7.41 18.82 9.22
N TYR A 51 -6.62 18.77 10.30
CA TYR A 51 -5.30 19.40 10.36
C TYR A 51 -4.38 18.85 9.27
N ASN A 52 -4.28 17.52 9.14
CA ASN A 52 -3.42 16.86 8.17
C ASN A 52 -3.82 17.23 6.73
N VAL A 53 -5.12 17.18 6.42
CA VAL A 53 -5.63 17.59 5.09
C VAL A 53 -5.32 19.05 4.80
N ARG A 54 -5.50 19.94 5.80
CA ARG A 54 -5.18 21.36 5.66
C ARG A 54 -3.69 21.59 5.39
N GLN A 55 -2.79 20.94 6.14
CA GLN A 55 -1.35 21.07 5.93
C GLN A 55 -0.96 20.63 4.52
N ALA A 56 -1.45 19.49 4.08
CA ALA A 56 -1.19 19.01 2.72
C ALA A 56 -1.77 19.95 1.65
N ALA A 57 -2.96 20.51 1.85
CA ALA A 57 -3.59 21.42 0.90
C ALA A 57 -2.89 22.78 0.81
N LEU A 58 -2.50 23.37 1.94
CA LEU A 58 -1.82 24.67 1.99
C LEU A 58 -0.48 24.67 1.22
N HIS A 59 0.22 23.55 1.23
CA HIS A 59 1.53 23.41 0.61
C HIS A 59 1.52 22.63 -0.71
N ALA A 60 0.32 22.35 -1.27
CA ALA A 60 0.18 21.50 -2.45
C ALA A 60 0.94 22.02 -3.68
N GLU A 61 0.96 23.33 -3.91
CA GLU A 61 1.69 23.95 -5.02
C GLU A 61 3.22 23.75 -4.84
N GLN A 62 3.72 24.07 -3.65
CA GLN A 62 5.14 23.93 -3.32
C GLN A 62 5.61 22.46 -3.37
N LEU A 63 4.76 21.53 -2.93
CA LEU A 63 5.06 20.10 -2.84
C LEU A 63 4.58 19.28 -4.04
N LYS A 64 4.10 19.93 -5.12
CA LYS A 64 3.51 19.24 -6.26
C LYS A 64 4.38 18.09 -6.78
N SER A 65 5.66 18.34 -7.02
CA SER A 65 6.59 17.30 -7.51
C SER A 65 6.78 16.14 -6.53
N VAL A 66 6.73 16.42 -5.22
CA VAL A 66 6.83 15.39 -4.17
C VAL A 66 5.55 14.56 -4.14
N TYR A 67 4.38 15.20 -4.18
CA TYR A 67 3.08 14.52 -4.23
C TYR A 67 2.94 13.62 -5.47
N ASP A 68 3.35 14.12 -6.64
CA ASP A 68 3.33 13.31 -7.88
C ASP A 68 4.19 12.04 -7.73
N LYS A 69 5.40 12.16 -7.16
CA LYS A 69 6.28 11.01 -6.91
C LYS A 69 5.68 10.03 -5.89
N ILE A 70 5.10 10.55 -4.80
CA ILE A 70 4.41 9.73 -3.80
C ILE A 70 3.25 8.98 -4.47
N CYS A 71 2.38 9.66 -5.22
CA CYS A 71 1.26 9.02 -5.92
C CYS A 71 1.72 7.92 -6.89
N ILE A 72 2.82 8.14 -7.62
CA ILE A 72 3.39 7.11 -8.51
C ILE A 72 3.81 5.87 -7.72
N LEU A 73 4.46 6.02 -6.57
CA LEU A 73 4.85 4.88 -5.72
C LEU A 73 3.61 4.16 -5.17
N LEU A 74 2.63 4.92 -4.67
CA LEU A 74 1.38 4.38 -4.13
C LEU A 74 0.60 3.57 -5.17
N CYS A 75 0.51 4.04 -6.43
CA CYS A 75 -0.15 3.32 -7.53
C CYS A 75 0.52 1.97 -7.85
N GLN A 76 1.79 1.80 -7.52
CA GLN A 76 2.53 0.56 -7.76
C GLN A 76 2.44 -0.43 -6.60
N MET A 77 1.91 -0.04 -5.44
CA MET A 77 1.78 -0.92 -4.29
C MET A 77 0.65 -1.95 -4.50
N LYS A 78 0.89 -3.16 -4.01
CA LYS A 78 -0.09 -4.25 -3.96
C LYS A 78 -0.61 -4.41 -2.55
N ASP A 79 -1.81 -4.95 -2.41
CA ASP A 79 -2.34 -5.32 -1.09
C ASP A 79 -1.73 -6.64 -0.61
N ILE A 80 -0.76 -6.50 0.28
CA ILE A 80 0.04 -7.62 0.81
C ILE A 80 -0.45 -8.08 2.19
N ARG A 81 -1.50 -7.49 2.73
CA ARG A 81 -1.93 -7.73 4.12
C ARG A 81 -2.33 -9.19 4.38
N ASN A 82 -2.95 -9.86 3.40
CA ASN A 82 -3.28 -11.27 3.54
C ASN A 82 -2.03 -12.15 3.59
N SER A 83 -1.08 -11.91 2.70
CA SER A 83 0.19 -12.66 2.65
C SER A 83 1.00 -12.47 3.94
N ILE A 84 1.02 -11.23 4.48
CA ILE A 84 1.67 -10.95 5.77
C ILE A 84 0.98 -11.68 6.93
N ARG A 85 -0.37 -11.67 7.00
CA ARG A 85 -1.11 -12.39 8.04
C ARG A 85 -0.86 -13.89 7.98
N ARG A 86 -0.81 -14.48 6.78
CA ARG A 86 -0.48 -15.88 6.58
C ARG A 86 0.93 -16.21 7.09
N CYS A 87 1.92 -15.36 6.81
CA CYS A 87 3.27 -15.50 7.37
C CYS A 87 3.26 -15.45 8.90
N ARG A 88 2.53 -14.46 9.49
CA ARG A 88 2.36 -14.34 10.95
C ARG A 88 1.75 -15.60 11.56
N ASP A 89 0.76 -16.17 10.88
CA ASP A 89 0.03 -17.36 11.34
C ASP A 89 0.79 -18.68 11.07
N GLY A 90 2.04 -18.59 10.55
CA GLY A 90 2.95 -19.72 10.34
C GLY A 90 2.74 -20.48 9.04
N GLU A 91 1.93 -19.97 8.12
CA GLU A 91 1.78 -20.55 6.78
C GLU A 91 3.03 -20.28 5.93
N ILE A 92 3.27 -21.19 4.98
CA ILE A 92 4.42 -21.05 4.07
C ILE A 92 4.01 -20.14 2.90
N PRO A 93 4.65 -18.97 2.75
CA PRO A 93 4.36 -18.10 1.63
C PRO A 93 4.82 -18.73 0.31
N ASP A 94 4.09 -18.47 -0.76
CA ASP A 94 4.52 -18.86 -2.11
C ASP A 94 5.47 -17.80 -2.73
N HIS A 95 5.96 -18.09 -3.94
CA HIS A 95 6.89 -17.20 -4.65
C HIS A 95 6.25 -15.86 -5.01
N VAL A 96 4.95 -15.83 -5.34
CA VAL A 96 4.23 -14.62 -5.71
C VAL A 96 4.03 -13.74 -4.49
N GLU A 97 3.65 -14.33 -3.36
CA GLU A 97 3.48 -13.63 -2.09
C GLU A 97 4.78 -12.97 -1.64
N LEU A 98 5.89 -13.70 -1.66
CA LEU A 98 7.21 -13.14 -1.31
C LEU A 98 7.64 -12.04 -2.29
N PHE A 99 7.33 -12.20 -3.58
CA PHE A 99 7.57 -11.17 -4.60
C PHE A 99 6.77 -9.89 -4.32
N GLU A 100 5.48 -10.02 -3.99
CA GLU A 100 4.61 -8.88 -3.73
C GLU A 100 4.99 -8.17 -2.43
N ILE A 101 5.34 -8.91 -1.36
CA ILE A 101 5.85 -8.34 -0.10
C ILE A 101 7.17 -7.59 -0.35
N LYS A 102 8.14 -8.20 -1.06
CA LYS A 102 9.39 -7.53 -1.43
C LYS A 102 9.12 -6.25 -2.21
N GLY A 103 8.24 -6.32 -3.20
CA GLY A 103 7.88 -5.18 -4.03
C GLY A 103 7.22 -4.05 -3.22
N TYR A 104 6.37 -4.36 -2.26
CA TYR A 104 5.78 -3.39 -1.34
C TYR A 104 6.86 -2.72 -0.48
N LEU A 105 7.73 -3.49 0.16
CA LEU A 105 8.80 -2.99 1.02
C LEU A 105 9.79 -2.08 0.27
N GLN A 106 10.15 -2.41 -0.97
CA GLN A 106 11.01 -1.57 -1.80
C GLN A 106 10.36 -0.20 -2.11
N ARG A 107 9.04 -0.20 -2.32
CA ARG A 107 8.29 1.05 -2.54
C ARG A 107 8.15 1.84 -1.26
N LEU A 108 7.95 1.17 -0.13
CA LEU A 108 7.93 1.82 1.18
C LEU A 108 9.30 2.47 1.48
N GLU A 109 10.41 1.76 1.25
CA GLU A 109 11.76 2.31 1.38
C GLU A 109 11.96 3.57 0.51
N SER A 110 11.40 3.57 -0.70
CA SER A 110 11.47 4.73 -1.60
C SER A 110 10.51 5.85 -1.19
N LEU A 111 9.42 5.54 -0.49
CA LEU A 111 8.43 6.48 0.01
C LEU A 111 8.96 7.29 1.19
N LEU A 112 9.70 6.66 2.11
CA LEU A 112 10.14 7.29 3.37
C LEU A 112 10.89 8.62 3.18
N PRO A 113 11.88 8.75 2.28
CA PRO A 113 12.57 10.03 2.06
C PRO A 113 11.65 11.10 1.47
N LEU A 114 10.69 10.74 0.62
CA LEU A 114 9.71 11.68 0.08
C LEU A 114 8.72 12.14 1.14
N TYR A 115 8.31 11.22 2.02
CA TYR A 115 7.47 11.54 3.17
C TYR A 115 8.18 12.46 4.16
N ALA A 116 9.45 12.20 4.47
CA ALA A 116 10.26 13.07 5.31
C ALA A 116 10.38 14.48 4.70
N GLN A 117 10.72 14.59 3.41
CA GLN A 117 10.78 15.86 2.69
C GLN A 117 9.42 16.61 2.72
N MET A 118 8.32 15.89 2.58
CA MET A 118 6.98 16.47 2.68
C MET A 118 6.73 17.01 4.09
N CYS A 119 7.06 16.25 5.13
CA CYS A 119 6.82 16.62 6.53
C CYS A 119 7.67 17.80 7.02
N GLU A 120 8.81 18.09 6.39
CA GLU A 120 9.59 19.31 6.68
C GLU A 120 8.81 20.60 6.35
N ILE A 121 7.91 20.53 5.36
CA ILE A 121 7.12 21.68 4.89
C ILE A 121 5.67 21.58 5.37
N ALA A 122 5.07 20.41 5.29
CA ALA A 122 3.69 20.09 5.65
C ALA A 122 3.66 18.98 6.71
N PRO A 123 3.92 19.28 8.00
CA PRO A 123 3.98 18.27 9.04
C PRO A 123 2.62 17.61 9.26
N LEU A 124 2.57 16.28 9.20
CA LEU A 124 1.40 15.48 9.50
C LEU A 124 1.47 14.93 10.92
N ARG A 125 0.31 14.81 11.57
CA ARG A 125 0.15 14.28 12.92
C ARG A 125 -0.29 12.83 12.89
N GLU A 126 0.18 12.04 13.86
CA GLU A 126 -0.24 10.65 14.08
C GLU A 126 -0.12 9.76 12.83
N LEU A 127 0.93 9.99 12.05
CA LEU A 127 1.29 9.19 10.90
C LEU A 127 2.78 8.88 10.94
N SER A 128 3.11 7.61 11.05
CA SER A 128 4.49 7.12 11.13
C SER A 128 4.64 5.86 10.29
N PHE A 129 5.88 5.52 10.00
CA PHE A 129 6.28 4.32 9.27
C PHE A 129 7.47 3.67 9.96
N HIS A 130 7.53 2.36 9.89
CA HIS A 130 8.65 1.56 10.36
C HIS A 130 9.76 1.48 9.30
N ASP A 131 10.97 1.09 9.71
CA ASP A 131 12.05 0.83 8.77
C ASP A 131 11.81 -0.50 8.03
N PRO A 132 11.64 -0.50 6.70
CA PRO A 132 11.40 -1.73 5.94
C PRO A 132 12.65 -2.60 5.77
N LYS A 133 13.84 -2.08 6.13
CA LYS A 133 15.12 -2.74 5.89
C LYS A 133 15.23 -4.13 6.54
N PRO A 134 14.82 -4.36 7.81
CA PRO A 134 14.89 -5.69 8.40
C PRO A 134 14.12 -6.75 7.61
N ALA A 135 12.94 -6.41 7.07
CA ALA A 135 12.16 -7.31 6.24
C ALA A 135 12.76 -7.47 4.83
N LEU A 136 13.31 -6.39 4.25
CA LEU A 136 14.02 -6.45 2.98
C LEU A 136 15.28 -7.32 3.03
N ASP A 137 16.06 -7.26 4.09
CA ASP A 137 17.26 -8.08 4.27
C ASP A 137 16.94 -9.59 4.34
N ILE A 138 15.70 -9.95 4.70
CA ILE A 138 15.21 -11.34 4.64
C ILE A 138 14.93 -11.74 3.19
N LEU A 139 14.30 -10.86 2.40
CA LEU A 139 13.81 -11.15 1.05
C LEU A 139 14.80 -10.83 -0.06
N ASP A 140 15.79 -9.99 0.21
CA ASP A 140 16.82 -9.54 -0.75
C ASP A 140 18.18 -9.44 -0.06
N PRO A 141 18.73 -10.55 0.49
CA PRO A 141 19.95 -10.55 1.29
C PRO A 141 21.15 -10.01 0.51
N ASP A 142 21.19 -10.23 -0.79
CA ASP A 142 22.25 -9.75 -1.68
C ASP A 142 22.06 -8.30 -2.13
N SER A 143 21.00 -7.63 -1.65
CA SER A 143 20.63 -6.24 -2.00
C SER A 143 20.62 -5.96 -3.51
N THR A 144 20.20 -6.95 -4.30
CA THR A 144 20.21 -6.88 -5.77
C THR A 144 19.18 -5.90 -6.33
N ARG A 145 18.16 -5.57 -5.52
CA ARG A 145 17.01 -4.72 -5.92
C ARG A 145 16.33 -5.20 -7.21
N SER A 146 16.49 -6.49 -7.55
CA SER A 146 15.88 -7.08 -8.74
C SER A 146 14.37 -6.94 -8.72
N ARG A 147 13.76 -6.73 -9.90
CA ARG A 147 12.31 -6.63 -10.06
C ARG A 147 11.59 -7.98 -9.99
N GLY A 148 12.31 -9.08 -9.92
CA GLY A 148 11.78 -10.44 -9.76
C GLY A 148 12.05 -10.97 -8.36
N PHE A 149 11.28 -11.96 -7.94
CA PHE A 149 11.59 -12.78 -6.78
C PHE A 149 12.19 -14.10 -7.28
N TYR A 150 13.41 -14.31 -6.92
CA TYR A 150 14.15 -15.54 -7.18
C TYR A 150 14.90 -15.86 -5.89
N ILE A 151 14.78 -17.08 -5.42
CA ILE A 151 15.55 -17.52 -4.25
C ILE A 151 17.01 -17.63 -4.69
N PRO A 152 17.92 -16.77 -4.15
CA PRO A 152 19.31 -16.80 -4.58
C PRO A 152 19.96 -18.16 -4.34
N ASP A 153 20.88 -18.54 -5.22
CA ASP A 153 21.66 -19.79 -5.06
C ASP A 153 22.50 -19.78 -3.77
N SER A 154 22.84 -18.57 -3.30
CA SER A 154 23.58 -18.32 -2.06
C SER A 154 22.81 -18.70 -0.78
N MET A 155 21.49 -18.90 -0.86
CA MET A 155 20.66 -19.18 0.33
C MET A 155 21.02 -20.49 1.04
N THR A 156 21.31 -21.56 0.27
CA THR A 156 21.83 -22.83 0.81
C THR A 156 22.79 -23.48 -0.17
N GLU A 157 23.85 -24.11 0.34
CA GLU A 157 24.77 -24.89 -0.48
C GLU A 157 24.04 -26.00 -1.25
N LYS A 158 23.03 -26.60 -0.61
CA LYS A 158 22.21 -27.66 -1.21
C LYS A 158 21.45 -27.16 -2.44
N LEU A 159 20.80 -26.00 -2.36
CA LEU A 159 20.09 -25.40 -3.50
C LEU A 159 21.05 -25.12 -4.66
N GLN A 160 22.22 -24.57 -4.34
CA GLN A 160 23.27 -24.32 -5.35
C GLN A 160 23.73 -25.61 -6.04
N GLN A 161 23.93 -26.70 -5.28
CA GLN A 161 24.31 -28.00 -5.84
C GLN A 161 23.21 -28.59 -6.73
N LEU A 162 21.96 -28.53 -6.27
CA LEU A 162 20.81 -29.06 -7.04
C LEU A 162 20.65 -28.32 -8.39
N ARG A 163 20.78 -27.00 -8.39
CA ARG A 163 20.70 -26.20 -9.62
C ARG A 163 21.86 -26.43 -10.57
N ARG A 164 23.09 -26.65 -10.04
CA ARG A 164 24.22 -27.06 -10.87
C ARG A 164 23.99 -28.44 -11.48
N SER A 165 23.52 -29.43 -10.68
CA SER A 165 23.20 -30.77 -11.16
C SER A 165 22.12 -30.74 -12.24
N LYS A 166 21.08 -29.94 -12.06
CA LYS A 166 20.00 -29.75 -13.04
C LYS A 166 20.54 -29.21 -14.37
N LYS A 167 21.40 -28.20 -14.31
CA LYS A 167 22.03 -27.63 -15.52
C LYS A 167 22.90 -28.67 -16.23
N THR A 168 23.72 -29.42 -15.51
CA THR A 168 24.53 -30.50 -16.10
C THR A 168 23.68 -31.57 -16.76
N LEU A 169 22.56 -31.98 -16.13
CA LEU A 169 21.62 -32.94 -16.72
C LEU A 169 20.93 -32.38 -17.98
N GLU A 170 20.63 -31.10 -18.01
CA GLU A 170 20.06 -30.45 -19.21
C GLU A 170 21.06 -30.38 -20.37
N GLU A 171 22.35 -30.13 -20.07
CA GLU A 171 23.43 -30.21 -21.08
C GLU A 171 23.64 -31.64 -21.60
N GLN A 172 23.61 -32.64 -20.70
CA GLN A 172 23.71 -34.06 -21.09
C GLN A 172 22.50 -34.50 -21.92
N LEU A 173 21.29 -34.09 -21.52
CA LEU A 173 20.07 -34.42 -22.27
C LEU A 173 20.07 -33.84 -23.69
N HIS A 174 20.65 -32.64 -23.85
CA HIS A 174 20.83 -32.02 -25.18
C HIS A 174 21.76 -32.83 -26.09
N ASN A 175 22.80 -33.45 -25.49
CA ASN A 175 23.85 -34.18 -26.21
C ASN A 175 23.57 -35.71 -26.37
N ALA A 176 22.54 -36.21 -25.67
CA ALA A 176 22.20 -37.63 -25.70
C ALA A 176 21.72 -38.11 -27.10
N SER A 177 22.26 -39.22 -27.52
CA SER A 177 22.06 -39.77 -28.87
C SER A 177 20.97 -40.84 -28.92
N THR A 178 20.71 -41.55 -27.84
CA THR A 178 19.73 -42.64 -27.79
C THR A 178 18.50 -42.29 -26.98
N ASP A 179 17.35 -42.85 -27.32
CA ASP A 179 16.10 -42.61 -26.58
C ASP A 179 16.16 -43.21 -25.17
N ALA A 180 16.81 -44.34 -24.97
CA ALA A 180 17.00 -44.97 -23.67
C ALA A 180 17.83 -44.07 -22.70
N GLU A 181 18.90 -43.44 -23.21
CA GLU A 181 19.73 -42.49 -22.47
C GLU A 181 18.95 -41.23 -22.11
N LYS A 182 18.14 -40.72 -23.07
CA LYS A 182 17.28 -39.57 -22.82
C LYS A 182 16.24 -39.84 -21.72
N ASP A 183 15.65 -41.01 -21.70
CA ASP A 183 14.64 -41.37 -20.70
C ASP A 183 15.26 -41.50 -19.29
N GLU A 184 16.46 -42.08 -19.20
CA GLU A 184 17.17 -42.13 -17.91
C GLU A 184 17.53 -40.70 -17.40
N LEU A 185 18.07 -39.84 -18.28
CA LEU A 185 18.39 -38.45 -17.93
C LEU A 185 17.15 -37.62 -17.56
N ARG A 186 16.03 -37.84 -18.21
CA ARG A 186 14.73 -37.23 -17.85
C ARG A 186 14.29 -37.66 -16.46
N LEU A 187 14.42 -38.95 -16.11
CA LEU A 187 14.10 -39.46 -14.79
C LEU A 187 14.99 -38.83 -13.72
N GLN A 188 16.29 -38.77 -13.95
CA GLN A 188 17.24 -38.12 -13.04
C GLN A 188 16.92 -36.63 -12.87
N ARG A 189 16.65 -35.89 -13.97
CA ARG A 189 16.24 -34.51 -13.93
C ARG A 189 14.96 -34.31 -13.12
N THR A 190 13.96 -35.19 -13.27
CA THR A 190 12.71 -35.12 -12.49
C THR A 190 12.96 -35.26 -10.99
N ARG A 191 13.87 -36.15 -10.58
CA ARG A 191 14.26 -36.31 -9.17
C ARG A 191 14.95 -35.06 -8.64
N VAL A 192 15.89 -34.48 -9.38
CA VAL A 192 16.59 -33.25 -9.00
C VAL A 192 15.62 -32.08 -8.91
N CYS A 193 14.67 -31.97 -9.82
CA CYS A 193 13.62 -30.92 -9.75
C CYS A 193 12.72 -31.06 -8.50
N ALA A 194 12.36 -32.28 -8.13
CA ALA A 194 11.57 -32.53 -6.91
C ALA A 194 12.36 -32.20 -5.63
N GLU A 195 13.67 -32.47 -5.62
CA GLU A 195 14.53 -32.12 -4.50
C GLU A 195 14.76 -30.60 -4.43
N GLU A 196 14.91 -29.92 -5.57
CA GLU A 196 15.00 -28.45 -5.68
C GLU A 196 13.73 -27.80 -5.10
N GLU A 197 12.54 -28.22 -5.51
CA GLU A 197 11.25 -27.72 -4.99
C GLU A 197 11.10 -27.94 -3.49
N SER A 198 11.53 -29.11 -3.01
CA SER A 198 11.53 -29.41 -1.57
C SER A 198 12.44 -28.47 -0.80
N GLU A 199 13.64 -28.19 -1.32
CA GLU A 199 14.58 -27.28 -0.68
C GLU A 199 14.10 -25.83 -0.72
N GLU A 200 13.55 -25.38 -1.84
CA GLU A 200 12.93 -24.04 -1.97
C GLU A 200 11.77 -23.88 -1.00
N THR A 201 10.97 -24.91 -0.78
CA THR A 201 9.88 -24.89 0.22
C THR A 201 10.40 -24.70 1.64
N LYS A 202 11.54 -25.32 1.98
CA LYS A 202 12.18 -25.10 3.30
C LYS A 202 12.68 -23.66 3.45
N ILE A 203 13.27 -23.11 2.40
CA ILE A 203 13.76 -21.73 2.38
C ILE A 203 12.58 -20.76 2.54
N ARG A 204 11.49 -20.94 1.79
CA ARG A 204 10.28 -20.12 1.92
C ARG A 204 9.67 -20.18 3.31
N ARG A 205 9.63 -21.37 3.91
CA ARG A 205 9.21 -21.56 5.31
C ARG A 205 10.09 -20.77 6.28
N ALA A 206 11.40 -20.83 6.12
CA ALA A 206 12.35 -20.10 6.95
C ALA A 206 12.20 -18.57 6.78
N MET A 207 11.99 -18.09 5.53
CA MET A 207 11.70 -16.68 5.26
C MET A 207 10.40 -16.24 5.93
N GLY A 208 9.31 -16.98 5.77
CA GLY A 208 8.03 -16.69 6.42
C GLY A 208 8.15 -16.61 7.95
N ALA A 209 8.86 -17.57 8.55
CA ALA A 209 9.10 -17.57 10.00
C ALA A 209 9.93 -16.35 10.48
N ARG A 210 10.85 -15.84 9.65
CA ARG A 210 11.61 -14.63 9.95
C ARG A 210 10.81 -13.34 9.71
N LEU A 211 9.85 -13.35 8.79
CA LEU A 211 8.94 -12.22 8.54
C LEU A 211 7.84 -12.13 9.60
N ALA A 212 7.43 -13.24 10.20
CA ALA A 212 6.33 -13.29 11.17
C ALA A 212 6.45 -12.28 12.33
N PRO A 213 7.61 -12.10 13.00
CA PRO A 213 7.75 -11.09 14.05
C PRO A 213 7.67 -9.64 13.56
N LEU A 214 7.85 -9.38 12.25
CA LEU A 214 7.75 -8.05 11.64
C LEU A 214 6.35 -7.79 11.04
N ALA A 215 5.43 -8.72 11.19
CA ALA A 215 4.12 -8.69 10.51
C ALA A 215 3.26 -7.51 10.97
N GLU A 216 3.22 -7.22 12.28
CA GLU A 216 2.40 -6.11 12.80
C GLU A 216 2.92 -4.76 12.30
N ASP A 217 4.24 -4.52 12.32
CA ASP A 217 4.85 -3.31 11.78
C ASP A 217 4.48 -3.10 10.30
N MET A 218 4.57 -4.17 9.49
CA MET A 218 4.19 -4.12 8.08
C MET A 218 2.69 -3.87 7.86
N LEU A 219 1.82 -4.37 8.75
CA LEU A 219 0.38 -4.12 8.69
C LEU A 219 0.04 -2.68 9.11
N GLU A 220 0.73 -2.13 10.11
CA GLU A 220 0.61 -0.73 10.54
C GLU A 220 1.12 0.22 9.45
N ASP A 221 2.21 -0.14 8.77
CA ASP A 221 2.71 0.62 7.61
C ASP A 221 1.70 0.63 6.45
N ALA A 222 1.03 -0.49 6.17
CA ALA A 222 -0.01 -0.56 5.15
C ALA A 222 -1.21 0.35 5.52
N GLU A 223 -1.57 0.42 6.80
CA GLU A 223 -2.58 1.34 7.30
C GLU A 223 -2.14 2.80 7.17
N SER A 224 -0.88 3.12 7.50
CA SER A 224 -0.28 4.45 7.37
C SER A 224 -0.18 4.88 5.90
N VAL A 225 0.17 3.98 4.98
CA VAL A 225 0.13 4.21 3.53
C VAL A 225 -1.28 4.59 3.09
N GLY A 226 -2.30 3.86 3.55
CA GLY A 226 -3.70 4.16 3.24
C GLY A 226 -4.15 5.52 3.76
N ARG A 227 -3.73 5.88 4.98
CA ARG A 227 -4.01 7.21 5.57
C ARG A 227 -3.32 8.33 4.80
N LEU A 228 -2.04 8.17 4.47
CA LEU A 228 -1.29 9.15 3.67
C LEU A 228 -1.95 9.39 2.31
N ASP A 229 -2.28 8.31 1.58
CA ASP A 229 -2.96 8.39 0.29
C ASP A 229 -4.29 9.16 0.42
N PHE A 230 -5.11 8.79 1.41
CA PHE A 230 -6.41 9.43 1.62
C PHE A 230 -6.29 10.92 2.01
N ILE A 231 -5.32 11.30 2.85
CA ILE A 231 -5.01 12.70 3.19
C ILE A 231 -4.64 13.49 1.91
N LEU A 232 -3.75 12.95 1.09
CA LEU A 232 -3.32 13.61 -0.15
C LEU A 232 -4.47 13.77 -1.14
N GLN A 233 -5.31 12.74 -1.34
CA GLN A 233 -6.47 12.83 -2.24
C GLN A 233 -7.48 13.89 -1.76
N LYS A 234 -7.75 13.96 -0.46
CA LYS A 234 -8.61 15.01 0.11
C LYS A 234 -8.01 16.41 -0.02
N ALA A 235 -6.70 16.54 0.18
CA ALA A 235 -6.00 17.79 0.03
C ALA A 235 -6.06 18.30 -1.41
N LEU A 236 -5.79 17.45 -2.39
CA LEU A 236 -5.88 17.77 -3.81
C LEU A 236 -7.33 18.12 -4.24
N PHE A 237 -8.31 17.40 -3.68
CA PHE A 237 -9.72 17.73 -3.87
C PHE A 237 -10.07 19.10 -3.28
N ALA A 238 -9.62 19.40 -2.06
CA ALA A 238 -9.84 20.71 -1.43
C ALA A 238 -9.22 21.84 -2.23
N VAL A 239 -7.99 21.69 -2.72
CA VAL A 239 -7.33 22.69 -3.59
C VAL A 239 -8.13 22.90 -4.88
N ARG A 240 -8.58 21.81 -5.52
CA ARG A 240 -9.33 21.87 -6.78
C ARG A 240 -10.65 22.63 -6.66
N TYR A 241 -11.35 22.49 -5.53
CA TYR A 241 -12.68 23.08 -5.33
C TYR A 241 -12.70 24.27 -4.37
N GLY A 242 -11.54 24.79 -3.98
CA GLY A 242 -11.45 25.93 -3.05
C GLY A 242 -11.98 25.58 -1.66
N GLY A 243 -11.80 24.33 -1.21
CA GLY A 243 -12.25 23.86 0.10
C GLY A 243 -11.52 24.57 1.24
N VAL A 244 -12.24 24.82 2.33
CA VAL A 244 -11.71 25.39 3.55
C VAL A 244 -11.83 24.40 4.71
N MET A 245 -10.91 24.50 5.68
CA MET A 245 -11.01 23.71 6.90
C MET A 245 -12.18 24.22 7.74
N PRO A 246 -13.16 23.35 8.10
CA PRO A 246 -14.24 23.74 8.99
C PRO A 246 -13.72 24.01 10.41
N GLU A 247 -14.33 24.97 11.10
CA GLU A 247 -14.13 25.19 12.52
C GLU A 247 -15.13 24.32 13.31
N ILE A 248 -14.64 23.51 14.24
CA ILE A 248 -15.50 22.65 15.05
C ILE A 248 -15.86 23.41 16.33
N THR A 249 -17.14 23.78 16.44
CA THR A 249 -17.70 24.48 17.59
C THR A 249 -18.78 23.65 18.26
N ASP A 250 -19.16 24.02 19.48
CA ASP A 250 -20.28 23.40 20.21
C ASP A 250 -21.62 24.11 19.91
N GLY A 251 -21.62 25.07 19.00
CA GLY A 251 -22.76 25.86 18.59
C GLY A 251 -23.59 25.28 17.44
N ALA A 252 -24.39 26.13 16.82
CA ALA A 252 -25.15 25.77 15.64
C ALA A 252 -24.25 25.61 14.42
N LEU A 253 -24.70 24.80 13.46
CA LEU A 253 -24.05 24.65 12.17
C LEU A 253 -24.22 25.94 11.35
N GLU A 254 -23.12 26.63 11.08
CA GLU A 254 -23.10 27.82 10.20
C GLU A 254 -22.34 27.48 8.92
N LEU A 255 -22.99 27.72 7.78
CA LEU A 255 -22.44 27.41 6.46
C LEU A 255 -22.52 28.69 5.61
N THR A 256 -21.36 29.17 5.14
CA THR A 256 -21.25 30.34 4.24
C THR A 256 -20.65 29.92 2.91
N ASP A 257 -21.20 30.44 1.81
CA ASP A 257 -20.69 30.24 0.45
C ASP A 257 -20.42 28.78 0.05
N MET A 258 -21.35 27.89 0.41
CA MET A 258 -21.26 26.49 0.06
C MET A 258 -21.31 26.26 -1.46
N VAL A 259 -20.38 25.42 -1.94
CA VAL A 259 -20.33 24.96 -3.34
C VAL A 259 -20.68 23.49 -3.39
N ASN A 260 -21.63 23.10 -4.25
CA ASN A 260 -21.82 21.71 -4.61
C ASN A 260 -20.87 21.36 -5.78
N PRO A 261 -19.82 20.54 -5.54
CA PRO A 261 -18.81 20.23 -6.57
C PRO A 261 -19.40 19.57 -7.82
N GLY A 262 -20.49 18.79 -7.65
CA GLY A 262 -21.15 18.08 -8.76
C GLY A 262 -22.00 18.95 -9.67
N GLN A 263 -22.39 20.15 -9.22
CA GLN A 263 -23.27 21.04 -10.00
C GLN A 263 -22.56 22.27 -10.57
N GLY A 264 -21.29 22.50 -10.17
CA GLY A 264 -20.50 23.66 -10.64
C GLY A 264 -21.10 25.03 -10.31
N ARG A 265 -22.14 25.10 -9.48
CA ARG A 265 -22.83 26.32 -9.11
C ARG A 265 -22.65 26.60 -7.62
N LEU A 266 -22.36 27.85 -7.31
CA LEU A 266 -22.46 28.42 -5.96
C LEU A 266 -23.91 28.26 -5.46
N CYS A 267 -24.17 27.25 -4.64
CA CYS A 267 -25.40 27.17 -3.87
C CYS A 267 -25.24 28.14 -2.69
N ARG A 268 -25.68 29.40 -2.87
CA ARG A 268 -25.89 30.29 -1.74
C ARG A 268 -27.10 29.80 -0.95
N LEU A 269 -26.86 28.95 0.04
CA LEU A 269 -27.86 28.69 1.07
C LEU A 269 -27.94 29.97 1.91
N ARG A 270 -29.02 30.75 1.75
CA ARG A 270 -29.34 31.83 2.70
C ARG A 270 -29.67 31.10 4.01
N GLY A 271 -28.88 31.37 5.05
CA GLY A 271 -29.25 30.99 6.41
C GLY A 271 -30.62 31.53 6.79
N PRO A 272 -31.26 30.97 7.83
CA PRO A 272 -32.57 31.46 8.27
C PRO A 272 -32.48 32.96 8.57
N GLN A 273 -33.32 33.76 7.88
CA GLN A 273 -33.44 35.16 8.22
C GLN A 273 -33.97 35.28 9.65
N PRO A 274 -33.42 36.16 10.50
CA PRO A 274 -33.99 36.42 11.79
C PRO A 274 -35.44 36.89 11.59
N ALA A 275 -36.36 36.23 12.30
CA ALA A 275 -37.77 36.64 12.33
C ALA A 275 -37.81 38.06 12.90
N HIS A 276 -38.44 38.99 12.14
CA HIS A 276 -38.80 40.31 12.60
C HIS A 276 -39.90 40.27 13.60
#